data_33a279eddbe056afe02ba41829bf4174
#
_entry.id   33a279eddbe056afe02ba41829bf4174
#
_cell.length_a   1.000
_cell.length_b   1.000
_cell.length_c   1.000
_cell.angle_alpha   90.00
_cell.angle_beta   90.00
_cell.angle_gamma   90.00
#
_symmetry.space_group_name_H-M   'P 1'
#
loop_
_entity.id
_entity.type
_entity.pdbx_description
1 polymer ?
#
loop_
_entity_poly.entity_id
_entity_poly.type
_entity_poly.pdbx_seq_one_letter_code
_entity_poly.pdbx_strand_id
1 'polypeptide(L)'
;MNKILIANRGEIAVRIIRACKEMNIKTVAVYSEIDKDAMHTKLADEAICIGPASSNKSYLNFKNIIEAAHITGADGIHPGFGFLSENSQFAKICEESNIKFIGPKYQVIELLGNKSNAKKLMESAGVPVIPGSKGSVTGLTDAIKTAEKIGYPVMLKAAAGGGGKGIRIANNSEELEKNYNIVKQEAKISFNDDEIYMEKFIKNPRHVEIQILADEHGNVIHLGERDCSIQRRNQKVLEETPSTAIDDKLRNKMGEAAVKAAKVAGYTSCGTIEFLVDSDKNFYFMEMNTRIQVEHPITEERTGIDIVKEQIKIAAGETLKLKQKDVEFRGYSMECRINAENPSKNFMPCPGTITGLNLPGGNGVRIDTAIYEGYTIPPTYDSMIAKIITHGDSRNEAISKMKRALEETVIEGVDTNIDFLFKIIKNPNLIRGNFDTSFIEKEILKK
;
A
#
# COMPACT_ATOMS: atom_id res chain seq x y z
N MET A 1 8.19 25.16 6.20
CA MET A 1 7.94 24.70 4.82
C MET A 1 6.84 25.58 4.25
N ASN A 2 7.10 26.29 3.12
CA ASN A 2 6.19 27.31 2.61
C ASN A 2 5.52 26.91 1.28
N LYS A 3 6.20 26.09 0.50
CA LYS A 3 5.73 25.62 -0.80
C LYS A 3 6.13 24.17 -1.05
N ILE A 4 5.16 23.31 -1.37
CA ILE A 4 5.35 21.89 -1.61
C ILE A 4 5.00 21.56 -3.07
N LEU A 5 5.92 20.90 -3.76
CA LEU A 5 5.64 20.26 -5.04
C LEU A 5 5.11 18.85 -4.80
N ILE A 6 3.99 18.53 -5.45
CA ILE A 6 3.34 17.22 -5.37
C ILE A 6 3.81 16.37 -6.56
N ALA A 7 4.76 15.44 -6.31
CA ALA A 7 5.33 14.57 -7.33
C ALA A 7 4.44 13.33 -7.58
N ASN A 8 3.16 13.57 -7.81
CA ASN A 8 2.17 12.52 -8.05
C ASN A 8 0.98 13.08 -8.85
N ARG A 9 -0.02 12.24 -9.11
CA ARG A 9 -1.26 12.53 -9.84
C ARG A 9 -2.48 11.89 -9.17
N GLY A 10 -3.65 12.14 -9.75
CA GLY A 10 -4.88 11.47 -9.34
C GLY A 10 -5.34 11.87 -7.94
N GLU A 11 -6.02 10.94 -7.27
CA GLU A 11 -6.66 11.22 -5.98
C GLU A 11 -5.66 11.60 -4.88
N ILE A 12 -4.48 10.95 -4.87
CA ILE A 12 -3.49 11.25 -3.84
C ILE A 12 -2.87 12.64 -4.00
N ALA A 13 -2.69 13.11 -5.24
CA ALA A 13 -2.24 14.49 -5.46
C ALA A 13 -3.30 15.48 -4.96
N VAL A 14 -4.58 15.24 -5.22
CA VAL A 14 -5.69 16.05 -4.70
C VAL A 14 -5.72 16.03 -3.18
N ARG A 15 -5.54 14.83 -2.56
CA ARG A 15 -5.50 14.68 -1.09
C ARG A 15 -4.38 15.51 -0.45
N ILE A 16 -3.18 15.46 -1.04
CA ILE A 16 -2.02 16.23 -0.55
C ILE A 16 -2.24 17.73 -0.73
N ILE A 17 -2.75 18.17 -1.88
CA ILE A 17 -3.06 19.59 -2.14
C ILE A 17 -4.07 20.14 -1.10
N ARG A 18 -5.10 19.36 -0.77
CA ARG A 18 -6.09 19.74 0.26
C ARG A 18 -5.42 19.91 1.62
N ALA A 19 -4.59 18.96 2.04
CA ALA A 19 -3.84 19.06 3.30
C ALA A 19 -2.93 20.30 3.34
N CYS A 20 -2.16 20.54 2.28
CA CYS A 20 -1.32 21.73 2.16
C CYS A 20 -2.11 23.04 2.28
N LYS A 21 -3.23 23.16 1.55
CA LYS A 21 -4.10 24.35 1.62
C LYS A 21 -4.65 24.59 3.01
N GLU A 22 -5.11 23.55 3.71
CA GLU A 22 -5.58 23.63 5.10
C GLU A 22 -4.46 24.00 6.10
N MET A 23 -3.19 23.77 5.73
CA MET A 23 -2.02 24.19 6.48
C MET A 23 -1.47 25.55 6.03
N ASN A 24 -2.12 26.25 5.10
CA ASN A 24 -1.65 27.49 4.46
C ASN A 24 -0.29 27.34 3.77
N ILE A 25 -0.01 26.18 3.18
CA ILE A 25 1.19 25.89 2.41
C ILE A 25 0.85 25.97 0.92
N LYS A 26 1.67 26.69 0.15
CA LYS A 26 1.53 26.80 -1.30
C LYS A 26 1.80 25.47 -1.98
N THR A 27 1.14 25.21 -3.10
CA THR A 27 1.19 23.93 -3.80
C THR A 27 1.60 24.08 -5.26
N VAL A 28 2.47 23.19 -5.70
CA VAL A 28 2.84 23.01 -7.11
C VAL A 28 2.44 21.61 -7.55
N ALA A 29 1.52 21.50 -8.49
CA ALA A 29 1.21 20.23 -9.13
C ALA A 29 2.13 19.99 -10.33
N VAL A 30 2.71 18.80 -10.43
CA VAL A 30 3.33 18.38 -11.69
C VAL A 30 2.34 17.55 -12.50
N TYR A 31 2.41 17.63 -13.83
CA TYR A 31 1.52 16.86 -14.69
C TYR A 31 2.22 16.47 -16.01
N SER A 32 1.83 15.31 -16.55
CA SER A 32 2.16 14.94 -17.92
C SER A 32 1.17 15.59 -18.90
N GLU A 33 1.54 15.74 -20.17
CA GLU A 33 0.69 16.35 -21.20
C GLU A 33 -0.76 15.85 -21.20
N ILE A 34 -0.98 14.55 -20.94
CA ILE A 34 -2.32 13.95 -20.93
C ILE A 34 -3.12 14.31 -19.67
N ASP A 35 -2.45 14.69 -18.59
CA ASP A 35 -3.07 15.10 -17.33
C ASP A 35 -3.29 16.62 -17.21
N LYS A 36 -3.12 17.38 -18.29
CA LYS A 36 -3.25 18.85 -18.31
C LYS A 36 -4.55 19.33 -17.66
N ASP A 37 -5.64 18.64 -17.90
CA ASP A 37 -6.97 18.99 -17.39
C ASP A 37 -7.36 18.21 -16.11
N ALA A 38 -6.43 17.45 -15.52
CA ALA A 38 -6.69 16.68 -14.30
C ALA A 38 -7.01 17.61 -13.10
N MET A 39 -7.80 17.10 -12.14
CA MET A 39 -8.26 17.91 -11.00
C MET A 39 -7.10 18.49 -10.17
N HIS A 40 -6.01 17.75 -9.99
CA HIS A 40 -4.88 18.21 -9.19
C HIS A 40 -4.18 19.44 -9.81
N THR A 41 -4.17 19.58 -11.15
CA THR A 41 -3.61 20.76 -11.82
C THR A 41 -4.50 22.01 -11.61
N LYS A 42 -5.82 21.82 -11.54
CA LYS A 42 -6.80 22.90 -11.32
C LYS A 42 -6.84 23.36 -9.86
N LEU A 43 -6.54 22.47 -8.92
CA LEU A 43 -6.63 22.76 -7.49
C LEU A 43 -5.33 23.33 -6.90
N ALA A 44 -4.17 23.06 -7.49
CA ALA A 44 -2.89 23.59 -7.01
C ALA A 44 -2.78 25.10 -7.28
N ASP A 45 -1.89 25.78 -6.53
CA ASP A 45 -1.60 27.20 -6.76
C ASP A 45 -0.82 27.40 -8.06
N GLU A 46 0.06 26.46 -8.41
CA GLU A 46 0.86 26.43 -9.63
C GLU A 46 0.82 25.01 -10.23
N ALA A 47 0.97 24.91 -11.56
CA ALA A 47 1.03 23.62 -12.24
C ALA A 47 2.09 23.64 -13.35
N ILE A 48 2.94 22.61 -13.42
CA ILE A 48 4.03 22.50 -14.39
C ILE A 48 3.95 21.18 -15.14
N CYS A 49 4.00 21.25 -16.47
CA CYS A 49 4.14 20.08 -17.32
C CYS A 49 5.56 19.51 -17.21
N ILE A 50 5.66 18.23 -16.89
CA ILE A 50 6.95 17.51 -16.71
C ILE A 50 7.25 16.54 -17.84
N GLY A 51 6.48 16.52 -18.92
CA GLY A 51 6.73 15.70 -20.10
C GLY A 51 5.51 14.98 -20.66
N PRO A 52 5.71 14.09 -21.64
CA PRO A 52 4.64 13.38 -22.32
C PRO A 52 3.95 12.34 -21.42
N ALA A 53 2.89 11.71 -21.92
CA ALA A 53 2.05 10.77 -21.20
C ALA A 53 2.79 9.57 -20.57
N SER A 54 3.89 9.10 -21.18
CA SER A 54 4.68 7.98 -20.63
C SER A 54 5.27 8.33 -19.25
N SER A 55 5.01 7.48 -18.24
CA SER A 55 5.52 7.67 -16.88
C SER A 55 7.04 7.83 -16.82
N ASN A 56 7.78 7.05 -17.61
CA ASN A 56 9.25 7.10 -17.67
C ASN A 56 9.78 8.45 -18.17
N LYS A 57 8.96 9.20 -18.91
CA LYS A 57 9.33 10.51 -19.46
C LYS A 57 8.69 11.68 -18.69
N SER A 58 7.87 11.38 -17.67
CA SER A 58 7.16 12.36 -16.85
C SER A 58 7.31 12.03 -15.35
N TYR A 59 6.34 11.36 -14.73
CA TYR A 59 6.29 11.10 -13.28
C TYR A 59 7.43 10.24 -12.71
N LEU A 60 8.17 9.50 -13.54
CA LEU A 60 9.40 8.79 -13.17
C LEU A 60 10.67 9.53 -13.61
N ASN A 61 10.54 10.68 -14.28
CA ASN A 61 11.68 11.52 -14.67
C ASN A 61 12.00 12.50 -13.55
N PHE A 62 12.82 12.06 -12.61
CA PHE A 62 13.18 12.88 -11.46
C PHE A 62 13.93 14.17 -11.82
N LYS A 63 14.65 14.24 -12.95
CA LYS A 63 15.28 15.48 -13.41
C LYS A 63 14.23 16.56 -13.66
N ASN A 64 13.19 16.25 -14.41
CA ASN A 64 12.12 17.21 -14.71
C ASN A 64 11.35 17.63 -13.44
N ILE A 65 11.22 16.73 -12.46
CA ILE A 65 10.56 17.03 -11.18
C ILE A 65 11.41 17.96 -10.32
N ILE A 66 12.72 17.72 -10.24
CA ILE A 66 13.67 18.60 -9.51
C ILE A 66 13.76 19.97 -10.17
N GLU A 67 13.84 20.03 -11.50
CA GLU A 67 13.81 21.30 -12.26
C GLU A 67 12.51 22.09 -11.99
N ALA A 68 11.36 21.42 -11.99
CA ALA A 68 10.07 22.03 -11.65
C ALA A 68 10.06 22.59 -10.22
N ALA A 69 10.68 21.90 -9.26
CA ALA A 69 10.80 22.38 -7.89
C ALA A 69 11.67 23.64 -7.80
N HIS A 70 12.82 23.66 -8.50
CA HIS A 70 13.69 24.84 -8.56
C HIS A 70 13.03 26.04 -9.22
N ILE A 71 12.38 25.84 -10.37
CA ILE A 71 11.70 26.93 -11.11
C ILE A 71 10.58 27.57 -10.28
N THR A 72 9.85 26.76 -9.50
CA THR A 72 8.76 27.25 -8.66
C THR A 72 9.20 27.71 -7.28
N GLY A 73 10.44 27.44 -6.89
CA GLY A 73 10.92 27.70 -5.54
C GLY A 73 10.22 26.85 -4.47
N ALA A 74 9.84 25.59 -4.80
CA ALA A 74 9.32 24.66 -3.84
C ALA A 74 10.43 24.21 -2.87
N ASP A 75 10.17 24.28 -1.57
CA ASP A 75 11.11 23.89 -0.51
C ASP A 75 10.93 22.45 -0.03
N GLY A 76 9.87 21.78 -0.50
CA GLY A 76 9.63 20.36 -0.26
C GLY A 76 8.95 19.65 -1.43
N ILE A 77 9.17 18.34 -1.51
CA ILE A 77 8.50 17.46 -2.48
C ILE A 77 7.75 16.36 -1.73
N HIS A 78 6.44 16.24 -1.99
CA HIS A 78 5.62 15.13 -1.49
C HIS A 78 5.42 14.10 -2.60
N PRO A 79 5.95 12.88 -2.47
CA PRO A 79 5.87 11.87 -3.52
C PRO A 79 4.54 11.10 -3.54
N GLY A 80 3.71 11.20 -2.50
CA GLY A 80 2.51 10.37 -2.34
C GLY A 80 2.84 8.88 -2.23
N PHE A 81 2.18 8.05 -3.03
CA PHE A 81 2.47 6.63 -3.19
C PHE A 81 2.66 6.26 -4.67
N GLY A 82 3.34 5.14 -4.95
CA GLY A 82 3.74 4.75 -6.30
C GLY A 82 4.82 5.66 -6.89
N PHE A 83 5.05 5.60 -8.19
CA PHE A 83 6.08 6.37 -8.90
C PHE A 83 7.43 6.42 -8.15
N LEU A 84 7.82 7.59 -7.67
CA LEU A 84 9.12 7.82 -7.02
C LEU A 84 9.08 7.76 -5.48
N SER A 85 7.95 7.41 -4.88
CA SER A 85 7.78 7.47 -3.42
C SER A 85 8.70 6.54 -2.63
N GLU A 86 9.14 5.43 -3.23
CA GLU A 86 10.07 4.46 -2.64
C GLU A 86 11.40 4.40 -3.41
N ASN A 87 11.73 5.46 -4.16
CA ASN A 87 12.97 5.55 -4.89
C ASN A 87 14.06 6.24 -4.06
N SER A 88 15.04 5.48 -3.55
CA SER A 88 16.11 5.98 -2.71
C SER A 88 17.01 7.01 -3.44
N GLN A 89 17.24 6.81 -4.74
CA GLN A 89 18.03 7.73 -5.55
C GLN A 89 17.32 9.09 -5.70
N PHE A 90 16.01 9.09 -5.92
CA PHE A 90 15.22 10.33 -5.97
C PHE A 90 15.26 11.08 -4.64
N ALA A 91 15.03 10.37 -3.52
CA ALA A 91 15.12 10.98 -2.18
C ALA A 91 16.50 11.57 -1.90
N LYS A 92 17.58 10.88 -2.34
CA LYS A 92 18.96 11.38 -2.24
C LYS A 92 19.17 12.65 -3.06
N ILE A 93 18.70 12.69 -4.30
CA ILE A 93 18.82 13.86 -5.18
C ILE A 93 18.04 15.05 -4.62
N CYS A 94 16.85 14.84 -4.02
CA CYS A 94 16.12 15.91 -3.33
C CYS A 94 17.00 16.54 -2.22
N GLU A 95 17.63 15.71 -1.37
CA GLU A 95 18.50 16.16 -0.29
C GLU A 95 19.72 16.92 -0.84
N GLU A 96 20.41 16.40 -1.86
CA GLU A 96 21.55 17.04 -2.53
C GLU A 96 21.18 18.37 -3.22
N SER A 97 19.90 18.53 -3.59
CA SER A 97 19.33 19.73 -4.20
C SER A 97 18.76 20.73 -3.18
N ASN A 98 18.95 20.50 -1.87
CA ASN A 98 18.37 21.29 -0.77
C ASN A 98 16.83 21.37 -0.83
N ILE A 99 16.17 20.32 -1.32
CA ILE A 99 14.73 20.19 -1.33
C ILE A 99 14.35 19.09 -0.35
N LYS A 100 13.44 19.38 0.60
CA LYS A 100 13.02 18.38 1.59
C LYS A 100 12.14 17.30 0.93
N PHE A 101 12.62 16.06 0.93
CA PHE A 101 11.80 14.92 0.57
C PHE A 101 10.84 14.62 1.73
N ILE A 102 9.51 14.65 1.48
CA ILE A 102 8.48 14.33 2.48
C ILE A 102 8.30 12.81 2.54
N GLY A 103 9.15 12.19 3.31
CA GLY A 103 9.31 10.75 3.44
C GLY A 103 10.48 10.40 4.33
N PRO A 104 10.86 9.13 4.44
CA PRO A 104 12.04 8.71 5.19
C PRO A 104 13.33 9.07 4.45
N LYS A 105 14.46 9.01 5.16
CA LYS A 105 15.78 9.21 4.58
C LYS A 105 16.09 8.17 3.49
N TYR A 106 16.85 8.55 2.47
CA TYR A 106 17.14 7.67 1.33
C TYR A 106 17.84 6.37 1.74
N GLN A 107 18.70 6.40 2.76
CA GLN A 107 19.37 5.20 3.29
C GLN A 107 18.36 4.19 3.87
N VAL A 108 17.30 4.68 4.50
CA VAL A 108 16.24 3.85 5.08
C VAL A 108 15.37 3.24 3.98
N ILE A 109 15.06 4.01 2.92
CA ILE A 109 14.35 3.50 1.75
C ILE A 109 15.17 2.38 1.09
N GLU A 110 16.47 2.58 0.89
CA GLU A 110 17.37 1.58 0.29
C GLU A 110 17.47 0.32 1.15
N LEU A 111 17.65 0.47 2.46
CA LEU A 111 17.76 -0.63 3.42
C LEU A 111 16.50 -1.50 3.43
N LEU A 112 15.32 -0.87 3.51
CA LEU A 112 14.03 -1.56 3.63
C LEU A 112 13.48 -2.03 2.28
N GLY A 113 13.87 -1.40 1.18
CA GLY A 113 13.53 -1.83 -0.18
C GLY A 113 14.19 -3.16 -0.58
N ASN A 114 15.30 -3.52 0.06
CA ASN A 114 15.92 -4.84 -0.10
C ASN A 114 15.29 -5.85 0.87
N LYS A 115 14.46 -6.78 0.36
CA LYS A 115 13.72 -7.75 1.17
C LYS A 115 14.61 -8.60 2.08
N SER A 116 15.81 -8.98 1.63
CA SER A 116 16.75 -9.77 2.43
C SER A 116 17.32 -8.96 3.60
N ASN A 117 17.71 -7.71 3.35
CA ASN A 117 18.23 -6.82 4.39
C ASN A 117 17.13 -6.45 5.39
N ALA A 118 15.93 -6.13 4.91
CA ALA A 118 14.77 -5.86 5.76
C ALA A 118 14.46 -7.06 6.67
N LYS A 119 14.40 -8.28 6.13
CA LYS A 119 14.15 -9.51 6.91
C LYS A 119 15.21 -9.71 7.99
N LYS A 120 16.50 -9.59 7.65
CA LYS A 120 17.61 -9.73 8.61
C LYS A 120 17.54 -8.67 9.72
N LEU A 121 17.21 -7.43 9.36
CA LEU A 121 17.05 -6.35 10.33
C LEU A 121 15.90 -6.64 11.29
N MET A 122 14.74 -7.07 10.78
CA MET A 122 13.58 -7.44 11.58
C MET A 122 13.88 -8.61 12.51
N GLU A 123 14.54 -9.66 12.01
CA GLU A 123 14.94 -10.82 12.79
C GLU A 123 15.89 -10.42 13.92
N SER A 124 16.90 -9.57 13.66
CA SER A 124 17.80 -9.04 14.69
C SER A 124 17.10 -8.19 15.74
N ALA A 125 16.03 -7.49 15.34
CA ALA A 125 15.17 -6.74 16.23
C ALA A 125 14.19 -7.62 17.03
N GLY A 126 14.14 -8.93 16.78
CA GLY A 126 13.19 -9.85 17.40
C GLY A 126 11.74 -9.62 16.95
N VAL A 127 11.55 -9.07 15.75
CA VAL A 127 10.26 -9.04 15.07
C VAL A 127 10.06 -10.39 14.39
N PRO A 128 8.91 -11.06 14.58
CA PRO A 128 8.67 -12.35 13.94
C PRO A 128 8.76 -12.25 12.42
N VAL A 129 9.56 -13.10 11.81
CA VAL A 129 9.67 -13.23 10.35
C VAL A 129 9.21 -14.61 9.91
N ILE A 130 8.78 -14.75 8.64
CA ILE A 130 8.39 -16.05 8.09
C ILE A 130 9.61 -17.00 8.21
N PRO A 131 9.47 -18.14 8.93
CA PRO A 131 10.55 -19.11 9.05
C PRO A 131 11.03 -19.59 7.68
N GLY A 132 12.34 -19.66 7.47
CA GLY A 132 12.89 -20.05 6.18
C GLY A 132 14.37 -20.40 6.22
N SER A 133 14.94 -20.61 5.04
CA SER A 133 16.38 -20.83 4.87
C SER A 133 17.18 -19.57 5.23
N LYS A 134 18.36 -19.73 5.80
CA LYS A 134 19.29 -18.61 6.12
C LYS A 134 20.07 -18.08 4.91
N GLY A 135 19.60 -18.34 3.72
CA GLY A 135 20.21 -18.03 2.44
C GLY A 135 19.66 -18.99 1.40
N SER A 136 20.33 -19.07 0.26
CA SER A 136 20.01 -20.08 -0.75
C SER A 136 20.24 -21.49 -0.17
N VAL A 137 19.34 -22.42 -0.49
CA VAL A 137 19.55 -23.83 -0.17
C VAL A 137 20.57 -24.42 -1.14
N THR A 138 21.62 -25.05 -0.59
CA THR A 138 22.79 -25.51 -1.36
C THR A 138 22.56 -26.80 -2.15
N GLY A 139 21.44 -27.48 -1.95
CA GLY A 139 21.06 -28.70 -2.65
C GLY A 139 19.79 -29.33 -2.07
N LEU A 140 19.32 -30.40 -2.70
CA LEU A 140 18.10 -31.09 -2.29
C LEU A 140 18.15 -31.59 -0.85
N THR A 141 19.27 -32.14 -0.42
CA THR A 141 19.47 -32.65 0.98
C THR A 141 19.35 -31.51 1.99
N ASP A 142 19.90 -30.33 1.69
CA ASP A 142 19.81 -29.15 2.54
C ASP A 142 18.37 -28.61 2.54
N ALA A 143 17.69 -28.63 1.40
CA ALA A 143 16.28 -28.26 1.27
C ALA A 143 15.39 -29.16 2.16
N ILE A 144 15.58 -30.48 2.14
CA ILE A 144 14.82 -31.43 2.97
C ILE A 144 15.04 -31.15 4.45
N LYS A 145 16.30 -31.05 4.91
CA LYS A 145 16.62 -30.73 6.32
C LYS A 145 16.00 -29.38 6.75
N THR A 146 16.04 -28.40 5.88
CA THR A 146 15.45 -27.08 6.17
C THR A 146 13.93 -27.19 6.27
N ALA A 147 13.27 -27.92 5.36
CA ALA A 147 11.81 -28.14 5.39
C ALA A 147 11.37 -28.90 6.65
N GLU A 148 12.11 -29.92 7.09
CA GLU A 148 11.83 -30.64 8.33
C GLU A 148 11.92 -29.71 9.55
N LYS A 149 12.89 -28.79 9.57
CA LYS A 149 13.07 -27.84 10.66
C LYS A 149 11.94 -26.79 10.73
N ILE A 150 11.52 -26.24 9.60
CA ILE A 150 10.49 -25.18 9.54
C ILE A 150 9.06 -25.75 9.47
N GLY A 151 8.93 -27.04 9.16
CA GLY A 151 7.68 -27.78 9.02
C GLY A 151 6.98 -27.52 7.68
N TYR A 152 6.37 -28.58 7.11
CA TYR A 152 5.55 -28.45 5.90
C TYR A 152 4.19 -27.77 6.18
N PRO A 153 3.56 -27.14 5.17
CA PRO A 153 4.05 -26.95 3.81
C PRO A 153 5.14 -25.89 3.73
N VAL A 154 6.02 -26.01 2.72
CA VAL A 154 7.05 -25.04 2.42
C VAL A 154 6.89 -24.46 1.01
N MET A 155 7.43 -23.27 0.79
CA MET A 155 7.46 -22.61 -0.49
C MET A 155 8.90 -22.47 -0.97
N LEU A 156 9.19 -22.97 -2.15
CA LEU A 156 10.44 -22.77 -2.87
C LEU A 156 10.31 -21.51 -3.74
N LYS A 157 11.33 -20.65 -3.70
CA LYS A 157 11.39 -19.40 -4.46
C LYS A 157 12.75 -19.29 -5.15
N ALA A 158 12.76 -19.01 -6.46
CA ALA A 158 13.97 -18.56 -7.14
C ALA A 158 14.46 -17.22 -6.58
N ALA A 159 15.76 -17.08 -6.33
CA ALA A 159 16.36 -15.86 -5.76
C ALA A 159 16.09 -14.60 -6.62
N ALA A 160 16.28 -14.73 -7.92
CA ALA A 160 16.01 -13.69 -8.91
C ALA A 160 14.55 -13.66 -9.39
N GLY A 161 13.65 -14.51 -8.80
CA GLY A 161 12.27 -14.65 -9.21
C GLY A 161 11.38 -13.47 -8.83
N GLY A 162 10.47 -13.12 -9.73
CA GLY A 162 9.46 -12.09 -9.53
C GLY A 162 8.19 -12.39 -10.33
N GLY A 163 7.07 -11.75 -9.97
CA GLY A 163 5.81 -11.90 -10.71
C GLY A 163 5.18 -13.30 -10.67
N GLY A 164 5.49 -14.12 -9.64
CA GLY A 164 4.93 -15.46 -9.47
C GLY A 164 5.64 -16.58 -10.24
N LYS A 165 6.71 -16.28 -11.01
CA LYS A 165 7.53 -17.27 -11.68
C LYS A 165 8.62 -17.81 -10.75
N GLY A 166 8.94 -19.10 -10.86
CA GLY A 166 9.96 -19.74 -10.02
C GLY A 166 9.48 -19.94 -8.57
N ILE A 167 8.17 -20.11 -8.34
CA ILE A 167 7.58 -20.36 -7.02
C ILE A 167 6.81 -21.67 -7.06
N ARG A 168 7.09 -22.57 -6.09
CA ARG A 168 6.39 -23.83 -5.92
C ARG A 168 6.16 -24.13 -4.45
N ILE A 169 4.99 -24.72 -4.14
CA ILE A 169 4.64 -25.17 -2.79
C ILE A 169 4.86 -26.69 -2.73
N ALA A 170 5.44 -27.14 -1.62
CA ALA A 170 5.58 -28.55 -1.32
C ALA A 170 4.93 -28.86 0.02
N ASN A 171 3.99 -29.82 0.03
CA ASN A 171 3.24 -30.22 1.22
C ASN A 171 3.94 -31.35 2.01
N ASN A 172 4.91 -32.02 1.40
CA ASN A 172 5.68 -33.12 1.96
C ASN A 172 7.05 -33.25 1.24
N SER A 173 7.86 -34.20 1.67
CA SER A 173 9.21 -34.42 1.15
C SER A 173 9.21 -34.84 -0.33
N GLU A 174 8.25 -35.66 -0.76
CA GLU A 174 8.17 -36.13 -2.16
C GLU A 174 7.87 -34.96 -3.12
N GLU A 175 6.91 -34.10 -2.74
CA GLU A 175 6.61 -32.89 -3.50
C GLU A 175 7.78 -31.90 -3.49
N LEU A 176 8.52 -31.82 -2.37
CA LEU A 176 9.69 -30.97 -2.27
C LEU A 176 10.78 -31.39 -3.25
N GLU A 177 11.11 -32.69 -3.32
CA GLU A 177 12.10 -33.23 -4.24
C GLU A 177 11.76 -32.94 -5.71
N LYS A 178 10.52 -33.21 -6.09
CA LYS A 178 9.99 -32.92 -7.44
C LYS A 178 10.08 -31.43 -7.75
N ASN A 179 9.57 -30.59 -6.86
CA ASN A 179 9.46 -29.15 -7.09
C ASN A 179 10.80 -28.42 -7.04
N TYR A 180 11.78 -28.94 -6.25
CA TYR A 180 13.12 -28.37 -6.18
C TYR A 180 13.81 -28.38 -7.55
N ASN A 181 13.79 -29.51 -8.24
CA ASN A 181 14.42 -29.64 -9.55
C ASN A 181 13.73 -28.76 -10.60
N ILE A 182 12.40 -28.67 -10.54
CA ILE A 182 11.61 -27.82 -11.46
C ILE A 182 11.94 -26.34 -11.26
N VAL A 183 11.91 -25.87 -10.00
CA VAL A 183 12.19 -24.45 -9.67
C VAL A 183 13.62 -24.11 -10.07
N LYS A 184 14.58 -24.99 -9.85
CA LYS A 184 15.98 -24.78 -10.22
C LYS A 184 16.16 -24.61 -11.72
N GLN A 185 15.50 -25.45 -12.51
CA GLN A 185 15.53 -25.34 -13.99
C GLN A 185 14.81 -24.06 -14.47
N GLU A 186 13.62 -23.76 -13.95
CA GLU A 186 12.88 -22.56 -14.28
C GLU A 186 13.69 -21.29 -13.96
N ALA A 187 14.35 -21.26 -12.79
CA ALA A 187 15.19 -20.16 -12.36
C ALA A 187 16.38 -19.94 -13.31
N LYS A 188 17.07 -21.00 -13.66
CA LYS A 188 18.22 -20.95 -14.58
C LYS A 188 17.83 -20.46 -15.97
N ILE A 189 16.71 -20.93 -16.49
CA ILE A 189 16.22 -20.54 -17.84
C ILE A 189 15.72 -19.10 -17.86
N SER A 190 14.94 -18.69 -16.83
CA SER A 190 14.26 -17.40 -16.82
C SER A 190 15.11 -16.24 -16.32
N PHE A 191 16.08 -16.51 -15.43
CA PHE A 191 16.82 -15.48 -14.72
C PHE A 191 18.35 -15.64 -14.83
N ASN A 192 18.84 -16.72 -15.46
CA ASN A 192 20.25 -17.11 -15.51
C ASN A 192 20.89 -17.26 -14.10
N ASP A 193 20.06 -17.54 -13.11
CA ASP A 193 20.41 -17.72 -11.70
C ASP A 193 19.62 -18.92 -11.17
N ASP A 194 20.29 -19.91 -10.58
CA ASP A 194 19.67 -21.13 -10.07
C ASP A 194 19.58 -21.20 -8.53
N GLU A 195 19.81 -20.07 -7.87
CA GLU A 195 19.66 -19.95 -6.43
C GLU A 195 18.19 -20.07 -5.99
N ILE A 196 17.95 -20.89 -4.98
CA ILE A 196 16.62 -21.15 -4.43
C ILE A 196 16.62 -20.81 -2.94
N TYR A 197 15.62 -20.05 -2.53
CA TYR A 197 15.27 -19.84 -1.12
C TYR A 197 14.05 -20.68 -0.76
N MET A 198 13.93 -21.02 0.52
CA MET A 198 12.78 -21.73 1.03
C MET A 198 12.18 -21.02 2.24
N GLU A 199 10.85 -20.96 2.29
CA GLU A 199 10.10 -20.36 3.41
C GLU A 199 8.92 -21.25 3.78
N LYS A 200 8.46 -21.13 5.03
CA LYS A 200 7.18 -21.68 5.48
C LYS A 200 6.06 -21.13 4.60
N PHE A 201 5.22 -21.99 4.06
CA PHE A 201 4.01 -21.56 3.39
C PHE A 201 2.91 -21.36 4.42
N ILE A 202 2.46 -20.12 4.56
CA ILE A 202 1.33 -19.77 5.44
C ILE A 202 0.04 -20.01 4.66
N LYS A 203 -0.76 -20.98 5.09
CA LYS A 203 -2.04 -21.31 4.43
C LYS A 203 -3.10 -20.29 4.79
N ASN A 204 -3.82 -19.77 3.78
CA ASN A 204 -4.96 -18.88 3.95
C ASN A 204 -4.72 -17.77 4.99
N PRO A 205 -3.63 -16.99 4.87
CA PRO A 205 -3.32 -15.99 5.87
C PRO A 205 -4.28 -14.80 5.77
N ARG A 206 -4.36 -14.05 6.88
CA ARG A 206 -4.85 -12.67 6.83
C ARG A 206 -3.66 -11.75 6.55
N HIS A 207 -3.89 -10.77 5.69
CA HIS A 207 -2.93 -9.69 5.46
C HIS A 207 -3.33 -8.52 6.37
N VAL A 208 -2.57 -8.34 7.44
CA VAL A 208 -2.81 -7.29 8.44
C VAL A 208 -1.58 -6.41 8.52
N GLU A 209 -1.78 -5.11 8.46
CA GLU A 209 -0.68 -4.15 8.44
C GLU A 209 -0.83 -3.12 9.56
N ILE A 210 0.30 -2.58 10.04
CA ILE A 210 0.34 -1.58 11.12
C ILE A 210 0.84 -0.25 10.57
N GLN A 211 0.04 0.80 10.75
CA GLN A 211 0.40 2.18 10.41
C GLN A 211 1.37 2.75 11.44
N ILE A 212 2.51 3.28 10.97
CA ILE A 212 3.54 3.94 11.79
C ILE A 212 3.56 5.44 11.50
N LEU A 213 3.79 6.24 12.55
CA LEU A 213 4.29 7.60 12.47
C LEU A 213 5.58 7.71 13.30
N ALA A 214 6.61 8.33 12.71
CA ALA A 214 7.90 8.50 13.35
C ALA A 214 8.51 9.87 13.00
N ASP A 215 9.00 10.61 14.00
CA ASP A 215 9.66 11.90 13.80
C ASP A 215 11.20 11.78 13.74
N GLU A 216 11.85 12.90 13.46
CA GLU A 216 13.32 12.97 13.42
C GLU A 216 13.97 13.02 14.83
N HIS A 217 13.15 13.05 15.91
CA HIS A 217 13.57 13.13 17.30
C HIS A 217 13.51 11.78 18.03
N GLY A 218 13.19 10.70 17.32
CA GLY A 218 13.14 9.34 17.85
C GLY A 218 11.80 8.93 18.46
N ASN A 219 10.76 9.76 18.36
CA ASN A 219 9.41 9.36 18.73
C ASN A 219 8.79 8.51 17.63
N VAL A 220 8.28 7.35 18.00
CA VAL A 220 7.62 6.41 17.10
C VAL A 220 6.36 5.90 17.76
N ILE A 221 5.23 6.02 17.07
CA ILE A 221 3.93 5.48 17.49
C ILE A 221 3.30 4.66 16.37
N HIS A 222 2.36 3.79 16.71
CA HIS A 222 1.49 3.14 15.74
C HIS A 222 0.05 3.67 15.83
N LEU A 223 -0.64 3.70 14.71
CA LEU A 223 -2.04 4.14 14.58
C LEU A 223 -3.01 2.97 14.39
N GLY A 224 -2.65 1.79 14.91
CA GLY A 224 -3.44 0.58 14.77
C GLY A 224 -3.24 -0.12 13.43
N GLU A 225 -4.07 -1.13 13.22
CA GLU A 225 -4.01 -2.01 12.06
C GLU A 225 -5.05 -1.68 11.00
N ARG A 226 -4.76 -2.17 9.78
CA ARG A 226 -5.70 -2.36 8.68
C ARG A 226 -5.67 -3.82 8.25
N ASP A 227 -6.82 -4.36 7.89
CA ASP A 227 -6.94 -5.67 7.26
C ASP A 227 -7.10 -5.49 5.76
N CYS A 228 -6.14 -6.00 5.03
CA CYS A 228 -6.03 -5.89 3.58
C CYS A 228 -6.14 -7.25 2.89
N SER A 229 -6.84 -8.21 3.51
CA SER A 229 -6.93 -9.58 3.00
C SER A 229 -7.79 -9.71 1.75
N ILE A 230 -8.73 -8.80 1.51
CA ILE A 230 -9.58 -8.84 0.32
C ILE A 230 -8.81 -8.33 -0.89
N GLN A 231 -8.18 -9.25 -1.61
CA GLN A 231 -7.27 -8.98 -2.70
C GLN A 231 -7.64 -9.78 -3.95
N ARG A 232 -7.33 -9.24 -5.12
CA ARG A 232 -7.35 -9.95 -6.41
C ARG A 232 -5.96 -9.90 -7.02
N ARG A 233 -5.34 -11.07 -7.22
CA ARG A 233 -3.97 -11.16 -7.76
C ARG A 233 -2.97 -10.30 -6.97
N ASN A 234 -3.03 -10.34 -5.64
CA ASN A 234 -2.23 -9.54 -4.70
C ASN A 234 -2.48 -8.01 -4.77
N GLN A 235 -3.53 -7.55 -5.43
CA GLN A 235 -3.98 -6.17 -5.40
C GLN A 235 -5.12 -6.03 -4.41
N LYS A 236 -4.98 -5.15 -3.43
CA LYS A 236 -6.01 -4.83 -2.43
C LYS A 236 -7.23 -4.23 -3.14
N VAL A 237 -8.42 -4.64 -2.74
CA VAL A 237 -9.70 -4.26 -3.36
C VAL A 237 -10.65 -3.63 -2.35
N LEU A 238 -10.67 -4.21 -1.13
CA LEU A 238 -11.40 -3.73 0.03
C LEU A 238 -10.52 -3.87 1.25
N GLU A 239 -10.46 -2.83 2.06
CA GLU A 239 -9.73 -2.78 3.31
C GLU A 239 -10.66 -2.42 4.47
N GLU A 240 -10.37 -2.90 5.68
CA GLU A 240 -11.13 -2.56 6.88
C GLU A 240 -10.23 -2.35 8.10
N THR A 241 -10.72 -1.60 9.07
CA THR A 241 -10.13 -1.42 10.39
C THR A 241 -11.23 -1.27 11.45
N PRO A 242 -11.11 -1.95 12.61
CA PRO A 242 -10.13 -2.97 12.96
C PRO A 242 -10.30 -4.29 12.20
N SER A 243 -9.23 -5.10 12.19
CA SER A 243 -9.29 -6.45 11.64
C SER A 243 -10.14 -7.36 12.52
N THR A 244 -10.99 -8.17 11.89
CA THR A 244 -11.75 -9.22 12.57
C THR A 244 -10.88 -10.44 12.94
N ALA A 245 -9.66 -10.54 12.43
CA ALA A 245 -8.76 -11.67 12.68
C ALA A 245 -8.01 -11.56 14.00
N ILE A 246 -7.85 -10.36 14.55
CA ILE A 246 -7.00 -10.11 15.72
C ILE A 246 -7.81 -9.53 16.89
N ASP A 247 -7.43 -9.90 18.09
CA ASP A 247 -7.94 -9.32 19.33
C ASP A 247 -7.01 -8.19 19.83
N ASP A 248 -7.39 -7.50 20.90
CA ASP A 248 -6.62 -6.38 21.45
C ASP A 248 -5.22 -6.81 21.91
N LYS A 249 -5.06 -8.04 22.43
CA LYS A 249 -3.78 -8.56 22.86
C LYS A 249 -2.82 -8.74 21.69
N LEU A 250 -3.31 -9.31 20.58
CA LEU A 250 -2.51 -9.49 19.37
C LEU A 250 -2.23 -8.14 18.69
N ARG A 251 -3.22 -7.25 18.65
CA ARG A 251 -3.07 -5.86 18.14
C ARG A 251 -1.92 -5.14 18.85
N ASN A 252 -1.89 -5.20 20.17
CA ASN A 252 -0.83 -4.57 20.96
C ASN A 252 0.54 -5.17 20.66
N LYS A 253 0.64 -6.52 20.57
CA LYS A 253 1.90 -7.19 20.21
C LYS A 253 2.39 -6.81 18.81
N MET A 254 1.50 -6.76 17.84
CA MET A 254 1.83 -6.36 16.48
C MET A 254 2.24 -4.89 16.42
N GLY A 255 1.54 -4.02 17.13
CA GLY A 255 1.88 -2.60 17.26
C GLY A 255 3.26 -2.37 17.88
N GLU A 256 3.56 -3.06 18.99
CA GLU A 256 4.88 -3.01 19.64
C GLU A 256 5.99 -3.52 18.71
N ALA A 257 5.75 -4.63 17.99
CA ALA A 257 6.69 -5.16 17.01
C ALA A 257 6.94 -4.17 15.87
N ALA A 258 5.90 -3.50 15.40
CA ALA A 258 5.98 -2.49 14.34
C ALA A 258 6.76 -1.24 14.81
N VAL A 259 6.49 -0.74 16.01
CA VAL A 259 7.25 0.37 16.61
C VAL A 259 8.72 0.00 16.76
N LYS A 260 9.01 -1.23 17.23
CA LYS A 260 10.38 -1.73 17.37
C LYS A 260 11.09 -1.82 16.03
N ALA A 261 10.42 -2.35 15.00
CA ALA A 261 10.93 -2.43 13.65
C ALA A 261 11.32 -1.04 13.10
N ALA A 262 10.41 -0.07 13.22
CA ALA A 262 10.64 1.31 12.76
C ALA A 262 11.81 1.96 13.50
N LYS A 263 11.93 1.78 14.82
CA LYS A 263 13.05 2.32 15.63
C LYS A 263 14.40 1.75 15.19
N VAL A 264 14.48 0.43 15.01
CA VAL A 264 15.74 -0.23 14.60
C VAL A 264 16.15 0.16 13.19
N ALA A 265 15.17 0.41 12.30
CA ALA A 265 15.43 0.91 10.95
C ALA A 265 15.81 2.41 10.92
N GLY A 266 15.71 3.14 12.03
CA GLY A 266 15.88 4.60 12.05
C GLY A 266 14.85 5.32 11.20
N TYR A 267 13.61 4.77 11.16
CA TYR A 267 12.54 5.24 10.31
C TYR A 267 12.02 6.61 10.74
N THR A 268 11.70 7.45 9.76
CA THR A 268 11.03 8.75 9.94
C THR A 268 9.89 8.89 8.94
N SER A 269 8.93 9.78 9.20
CA SER A 269 7.71 9.99 8.41
C SER A 269 6.61 8.95 8.72
N CYS A 270 5.60 8.84 7.85
CA CYS A 270 4.63 7.75 7.93
C CYS A 270 5.12 6.52 7.15
N GLY A 271 4.81 5.35 7.63
CA GLY A 271 5.11 4.09 6.97
C GLY A 271 4.18 2.99 7.44
N THR A 272 4.22 1.87 6.77
CA THR A 272 3.36 0.74 7.09
C THR A 272 4.16 -0.54 7.13
N ILE A 273 3.97 -1.32 8.20
CA ILE A 273 4.58 -2.65 8.33
C ILE A 273 3.52 -3.70 8.08
N GLU A 274 3.72 -4.48 7.04
CA GLU A 274 2.83 -5.52 6.60
C GLU A 274 3.19 -6.87 7.25
N PHE A 275 2.15 -7.57 7.72
CA PHE A 275 2.27 -8.89 8.35
C PHE A 275 1.30 -9.88 7.72
N LEU A 276 1.69 -11.15 7.70
CA LEU A 276 0.77 -12.27 7.53
C LEU A 276 0.39 -12.81 8.90
N VAL A 277 -0.90 -13.00 9.12
CA VAL A 277 -1.44 -13.61 10.34
C VAL A 277 -2.02 -14.98 9.98
N ASP A 278 -1.55 -16.04 10.65
CA ASP A 278 -2.04 -17.41 10.42
C ASP A 278 -3.30 -17.75 11.27
N SER A 279 -3.84 -18.95 11.06
CA SER A 279 -5.01 -19.44 11.81
C SER A 279 -4.77 -19.57 13.32
N ASP A 280 -3.52 -19.74 13.74
CA ASP A 280 -3.11 -19.89 15.13
C ASP A 280 -2.79 -18.53 15.79
N LYS A 281 -3.08 -17.43 15.06
CA LYS A 281 -2.81 -16.05 15.48
C LYS A 281 -1.32 -15.73 15.65
N ASN A 282 -0.43 -16.47 15.00
CA ASN A 282 0.95 -16.04 14.84
C ASN A 282 1.02 -15.01 13.72
N PHE A 283 1.89 -14.02 13.86
CA PHE A 283 2.11 -13.01 12.85
C PHE A 283 3.56 -12.97 12.40
N TYR A 284 3.78 -12.68 11.13
CA TYR A 284 5.08 -12.71 10.49
C TYR A 284 5.26 -11.48 9.62
N PHE A 285 6.38 -10.78 9.81
CA PHE A 285 6.77 -9.66 8.96
C PHE A 285 6.86 -10.08 7.50
N MET A 286 6.25 -9.30 6.63
CA MET A 286 6.29 -9.49 5.19
C MET A 286 7.17 -8.42 4.52
N GLU A 287 6.82 -7.15 4.71
CA GLU A 287 7.58 -6.00 4.20
C GLU A 287 7.22 -4.72 4.93
N MET A 288 8.01 -3.67 4.70
CA MET A 288 7.68 -2.32 5.16
C MET A 288 7.57 -1.39 3.94
N ASN A 289 6.42 -0.76 3.81
CA ASN A 289 6.22 0.29 2.82
C ASN A 289 6.66 1.64 3.40
N THR A 290 7.66 2.24 2.76
CA THR A 290 8.34 3.45 3.24
C THR A 290 7.66 4.74 2.75
N ARG A 291 6.33 4.73 2.72
CA ARG A 291 5.46 5.78 2.19
C ARG A 291 4.07 5.71 2.82
N ILE A 292 3.24 6.69 2.47
CA ILE A 292 1.80 6.60 2.73
C ILE A 292 1.17 5.48 1.88
N GLN A 293 0.19 4.77 2.42
CA GLN A 293 -0.57 3.74 1.71
C GLN A 293 -1.85 4.32 1.09
N VAL A 294 -2.40 3.63 0.07
CA VAL A 294 -3.69 3.99 -0.55
C VAL A 294 -4.79 4.05 0.51
N GLU A 295 -4.82 3.06 1.38
CA GLU A 295 -5.81 2.79 2.42
C GLU A 295 -5.60 3.57 3.72
N HIS A 296 -4.73 4.61 3.73
CA HIS A 296 -4.56 5.47 4.90
C HIS A 296 -5.85 6.12 5.43
N PRO A 297 -6.85 6.42 4.56
CA PRO A 297 -8.08 7.07 5.01
C PRO A 297 -8.84 6.31 6.09
N ILE A 298 -8.87 4.97 6.07
CA ILE A 298 -9.59 4.21 7.12
C ILE A 298 -8.93 4.35 8.50
N THR A 299 -7.60 4.51 8.55
CA THR A 299 -6.90 4.83 9.78
C THR A 299 -7.21 6.25 10.25
N GLU A 300 -7.26 7.22 9.33
CA GLU A 300 -7.62 8.61 9.64
C GLU A 300 -9.03 8.71 10.22
N GLU A 301 -10.01 8.05 9.60
CA GLU A 301 -11.41 8.04 10.07
C GLU A 301 -11.52 7.43 11.48
N ARG A 302 -10.74 6.39 11.78
CA ARG A 302 -10.80 5.72 13.06
C ARG A 302 -10.04 6.44 14.18
N THR A 303 -8.98 7.17 13.86
CA THR A 303 -8.11 7.82 14.85
C THR A 303 -8.34 9.33 14.96
N GLY A 304 -8.95 9.94 13.96
CA GLY A 304 -9.06 11.40 13.84
C GLY A 304 -7.72 12.08 13.52
N ILE A 305 -6.66 11.32 13.16
CA ILE A 305 -5.33 11.84 12.87
C ILE A 305 -5.15 11.96 11.36
N ASP A 306 -4.92 13.17 10.85
CA ASP A 306 -4.60 13.43 9.44
C ASP A 306 -3.15 13.05 9.16
N ILE A 307 -2.93 11.86 8.57
CA ILE A 307 -1.61 11.28 8.32
C ILE A 307 -0.80 12.15 7.36
N VAL A 308 -1.43 12.74 6.34
CA VAL A 308 -0.73 13.60 5.37
C VAL A 308 -0.23 14.88 6.04
N LYS A 309 -1.02 15.49 6.92
CA LYS A 309 -0.58 16.66 7.67
C LYS A 309 0.56 16.31 8.62
N GLU A 310 0.49 15.16 9.29
CA GLU A 310 1.59 14.71 10.16
C GLU A 310 2.88 14.44 9.37
N GLN A 311 2.81 13.87 8.15
CA GLN A 311 3.99 13.74 7.28
C GLN A 311 4.64 15.10 6.98
N ILE A 312 3.84 16.10 6.65
CA ILE A 312 4.32 17.45 6.34
C ILE A 312 4.96 18.10 7.57
N LYS A 313 4.35 18.00 8.74
CA LYS A 313 4.89 18.51 10.01
C LYS A 313 6.21 17.85 10.38
N ILE A 314 6.28 16.53 10.30
CA ILE A 314 7.50 15.75 10.55
C ILE A 314 8.61 16.20 9.60
N ALA A 315 8.30 16.32 8.31
CA ALA A 315 9.26 16.77 7.31
C ALA A 315 9.71 18.22 7.53
N ALA A 316 8.88 19.06 8.15
CA ALA A 316 9.25 20.41 8.59
C ALA A 316 10.14 20.43 9.86
N GLY A 317 10.45 19.27 10.44
CA GLY A 317 11.27 19.13 11.65
C GLY A 317 10.49 19.23 12.96
N GLU A 318 9.15 19.24 12.91
CA GLU A 318 8.34 19.28 14.11
C GLU A 318 8.42 17.95 14.88
N THR A 319 8.46 18.04 16.20
CA THR A 319 8.36 16.88 17.07
C THR A 319 6.91 16.36 17.08
N LEU A 320 6.75 15.05 17.01
CA LEU A 320 5.45 14.39 17.10
C LEU A 320 4.81 14.71 18.47
N LYS A 321 3.71 15.46 18.46
CA LYS A 321 3.02 15.88 19.71
C LYS A 321 2.25 14.73 20.33
N LEU A 322 1.87 13.73 19.54
CA LEU A 322 1.12 12.55 19.95
C LEU A 322 2.03 11.52 20.61
N LYS A 323 1.63 11.02 21.78
CA LYS A 323 2.22 9.82 22.40
C LYS A 323 1.33 8.62 22.09
N GLN A 324 1.84 7.40 22.20
CA GLN A 324 1.06 6.19 21.95
C GLN A 324 -0.24 6.12 22.75
N LYS A 325 -0.23 6.58 24.00
CA LYS A 325 -1.42 6.61 24.87
C LYS A 325 -2.51 7.61 24.44
N ASP A 326 -2.16 8.57 23.59
CA ASP A 326 -3.07 9.63 23.11
C ASP A 326 -3.78 9.20 21.81
N VAL A 327 -3.40 8.05 21.25
CA VAL A 327 -4.05 7.48 20.06
C VAL A 327 -5.33 6.77 20.50
N GLU A 328 -6.46 7.39 20.19
CA GLU A 328 -7.78 6.81 20.42
C GLU A 328 -8.29 6.10 19.17
N PHE A 329 -8.92 4.96 19.35
CA PHE A 329 -9.53 4.19 18.26
C PHE A 329 -11.04 4.21 18.40
N ARG A 330 -11.75 4.75 17.39
CA ARG A 330 -13.21 4.91 17.43
C ARG A 330 -13.84 4.17 16.26
N GLY A 331 -14.89 3.41 16.55
CA GLY A 331 -15.72 2.77 15.54
C GLY A 331 -14.97 1.82 14.59
N TYR A 332 -15.53 1.67 13.39
CA TYR A 332 -15.06 0.81 12.31
C TYR A 332 -15.06 1.58 11.01
N SER A 333 -14.02 1.39 10.21
CA SER A 333 -13.92 2.00 8.87
C SER A 333 -13.64 0.96 7.82
N MET A 334 -14.18 1.18 6.64
CA MET A 334 -13.96 0.37 5.44
C MET A 334 -13.63 1.27 4.26
N GLU A 335 -12.80 0.78 3.35
CA GLU A 335 -12.49 1.42 2.07
C GLU A 335 -12.76 0.44 0.94
N CYS A 336 -13.37 0.92 -0.14
CA CYS A 336 -13.47 0.22 -1.41
C CYS A 336 -12.75 1.03 -2.48
N ARG A 337 -11.85 0.36 -3.24
CA ARG A 337 -11.17 0.97 -4.38
C ARG A 337 -12.02 0.89 -5.63
N ILE A 338 -12.41 2.02 -6.17
CA ILE A 338 -13.15 2.11 -7.43
C ILE A 338 -12.17 2.21 -8.59
N ASN A 339 -12.19 1.19 -9.44
CA ASN A 339 -11.32 1.10 -10.61
C ASN A 339 -12.15 1.19 -11.90
N ALA A 340 -11.63 1.92 -12.88
CA ALA A 340 -12.16 1.90 -14.26
C ALA A 340 -11.71 0.60 -14.96
N GLU A 341 -12.39 -0.50 -14.64
CA GLU A 341 -12.12 -1.85 -15.10
C GLU A 341 -13.41 -2.59 -15.38
N ASN A 342 -13.40 -3.50 -16.35
CA ASN A 342 -14.53 -4.37 -16.64
C ASN A 342 -14.36 -5.77 -16.01
N PRO A 343 -15.05 -6.10 -14.90
CA PRO A 343 -14.94 -7.40 -14.23
C PRO A 343 -15.34 -8.59 -15.11
N SER A 344 -16.31 -8.41 -16.03
CA SER A 344 -16.73 -9.48 -16.95
C SER A 344 -15.73 -9.76 -18.07
N LYS A 345 -14.83 -8.80 -18.35
CA LYS A 345 -13.71 -8.95 -19.28
C LYS A 345 -12.36 -9.15 -18.56
N ASN A 346 -12.36 -9.95 -17.49
CA ASN A 346 -11.17 -10.27 -16.69
C ASN A 346 -10.49 -9.02 -16.11
N PHE A 347 -11.27 -8.01 -15.73
CA PHE A 347 -10.80 -6.73 -15.16
C PHE A 347 -9.87 -5.95 -16.11
N MET A 348 -10.20 -6.00 -17.39
CA MET A 348 -9.49 -5.18 -18.37
C MET A 348 -9.72 -3.69 -18.06
N PRO A 349 -8.66 -2.85 -18.03
CA PRO A 349 -8.79 -1.41 -17.88
C PRO A 349 -9.74 -0.81 -18.91
N CYS A 350 -10.55 0.13 -18.49
CA CYS A 350 -11.58 0.79 -19.29
C CYS A 350 -11.38 2.32 -19.27
N PRO A 351 -10.35 2.84 -19.96
CA PRO A 351 -10.16 4.28 -20.09
C PRO A 351 -11.30 4.89 -20.92
N GLY A 352 -11.62 6.16 -20.68
CA GLY A 352 -12.69 6.86 -21.41
C GLY A 352 -13.11 8.14 -20.69
N THR A 353 -14.07 8.85 -21.28
CA THR A 353 -14.60 10.09 -20.74
C THR A 353 -15.82 9.81 -19.87
N ILE A 354 -15.82 10.36 -18.66
CA ILE A 354 -16.95 10.30 -17.73
C ILE A 354 -18.05 11.24 -18.23
N THR A 355 -19.20 10.66 -18.58
CA THR A 355 -20.34 11.40 -19.13
C THR A 355 -21.45 11.69 -18.11
N GLY A 356 -21.43 10.98 -16.99
CA GLY A 356 -22.33 11.20 -15.86
C GLY A 356 -21.64 10.77 -14.56
N LEU A 357 -21.80 11.56 -13.51
CA LEU A 357 -21.16 11.30 -12.22
C LEU A 357 -22.09 11.65 -11.07
N ASN A 358 -22.40 10.66 -10.23
CA ASN A 358 -22.99 10.87 -8.91
C ASN A 358 -22.13 10.22 -7.85
N LEU A 359 -21.61 11.01 -6.92
CA LEU A 359 -20.80 10.52 -5.79
C LEU A 359 -21.67 10.45 -4.53
N PRO A 360 -21.55 9.39 -3.73
CA PRO A 360 -22.34 9.22 -2.52
C PRO A 360 -21.90 10.21 -1.44
N GLY A 361 -22.80 10.48 -0.52
CA GLY A 361 -22.55 11.38 0.61
C GLY A 361 -23.22 10.90 1.90
N GLY A 362 -23.39 11.82 2.85
CA GLY A 362 -24.02 11.57 4.14
C GLY A 362 -23.05 11.25 5.25
N ASN A 363 -23.58 11.11 6.47
CA ASN A 363 -22.76 10.92 7.68
C ASN A 363 -21.92 9.63 7.62
N GLY A 364 -20.61 9.78 7.84
CA GLY A 364 -19.66 8.68 7.85
C GLY A 364 -19.36 8.11 6.46
N VAL A 365 -19.51 8.94 5.40
CA VAL A 365 -19.07 8.62 4.02
C VAL A 365 -18.08 9.68 3.57
N ARG A 366 -16.88 9.24 3.19
CA ARG A 366 -15.82 10.05 2.60
C ARG A 366 -15.46 9.53 1.22
N ILE A 367 -15.21 10.42 0.29
CA ILE A 367 -14.78 10.10 -1.06
C ILE A 367 -13.44 10.77 -1.34
N ASP A 368 -12.42 9.98 -1.63
CA ASP A 368 -11.14 10.46 -2.12
C ASP A 368 -11.06 10.18 -3.62
N THR A 369 -11.08 11.22 -4.44
CA THR A 369 -11.12 11.10 -5.89
C THR A 369 -10.55 12.33 -6.59
N ALA A 370 -10.17 12.15 -7.85
CA ALA A 370 -9.77 13.22 -8.77
C ALA A 370 -10.65 13.28 -10.03
N ILE A 371 -11.73 12.47 -10.10
CA ILE A 371 -12.61 12.48 -11.26
C ILE A 371 -13.69 13.57 -11.13
N TYR A 372 -14.20 13.99 -12.28
CA TYR A 372 -15.34 14.90 -12.43
C TYR A 372 -16.02 14.61 -13.77
N GLU A 373 -17.24 15.09 -13.96
CA GLU A 373 -17.97 14.96 -15.22
C GLU A 373 -17.22 15.67 -16.35
N GLY A 374 -16.99 14.96 -17.46
CA GLY A 374 -16.17 15.42 -18.59
C GLY A 374 -14.68 15.08 -18.46
N TYR A 375 -14.21 14.48 -17.31
CA TYR A 375 -12.83 14.03 -17.20
C TYR A 375 -12.59 12.78 -18.05
N THR A 376 -11.49 12.77 -18.78
CA THR A 376 -11.05 11.60 -19.55
C THR A 376 -9.98 10.83 -18.76
N ILE A 377 -10.31 9.59 -18.37
CA ILE A 377 -9.40 8.68 -17.71
C ILE A 377 -8.35 8.21 -18.72
N PRO A 378 -7.05 8.50 -18.50
CA PRO A 378 -6.01 8.15 -19.46
C PRO A 378 -5.68 6.64 -19.41
N PRO A 379 -5.32 6.05 -20.58
CA PRO A 379 -4.98 4.62 -20.64
C PRO A 379 -3.57 4.29 -20.12
N THR A 380 -2.78 5.29 -19.79
CA THR A 380 -1.34 5.16 -19.49
C THR A 380 -1.01 4.95 -18.01
N TYR A 381 -1.99 5.12 -17.11
CA TYR A 381 -1.79 5.05 -15.67
C TYR A 381 -2.71 4.00 -15.03
N ASP A 382 -2.59 3.86 -13.70
CA ASP A 382 -3.43 2.95 -12.91
C ASP A 382 -4.92 3.24 -13.11
N SER A 383 -5.73 2.19 -13.08
CA SER A 383 -7.18 2.24 -13.29
C SER A 383 -7.97 2.76 -12.09
N MET A 384 -7.34 2.94 -10.92
CA MET A 384 -8.04 3.44 -9.72
C MET A 384 -8.43 4.91 -9.89
N ILE A 385 -9.72 5.20 -9.78
CA ILE A 385 -10.30 6.52 -10.01
C ILE A 385 -10.91 7.15 -8.77
N ALA A 386 -11.28 6.34 -7.78
CA ALA A 386 -11.84 6.83 -6.52
C ALA A 386 -11.64 5.80 -5.41
N LYS A 387 -11.75 6.27 -4.17
CA LYS A 387 -11.92 5.45 -2.97
C LYS A 387 -13.20 5.89 -2.28
N ILE A 388 -14.03 4.92 -1.92
CA ILE A 388 -15.20 5.15 -1.06
C ILE A 388 -14.82 4.64 0.32
N ILE A 389 -14.86 5.52 1.31
CA ILE A 389 -14.54 5.22 2.70
C ILE A 389 -15.79 5.39 3.53
N THR A 390 -16.08 4.42 4.39
CA THR A 390 -17.21 4.51 5.31
C THR A 390 -16.75 4.29 6.74
N HIS A 391 -17.36 5.05 7.66
CA HIS A 391 -17.13 4.96 9.10
C HIS A 391 -18.44 4.80 9.85
N GLY A 392 -18.48 3.92 10.87
CA GLY A 392 -19.61 3.69 11.73
C GLY A 392 -19.18 3.28 13.14
N ASP A 393 -20.10 3.33 14.11
CA ASP A 393 -19.83 2.91 15.48
C ASP A 393 -19.62 1.39 15.59
N SER A 394 -20.10 0.63 14.59
CA SER A 394 -19.93 -0.81 14.49
C SER A 394 -19.56 -1.23 13.07
N ARG A 395 -18.96 -2.42 12.94
CA ARG A 395 -18.63 -3.02 11.64
C ARG A 395 -19.88 -3.18 10.74
N ASN A 396 -21.00 -3.60 11.32
CA ASN A 396 -22.25 -3.75 10.59
C ASN A 396 -22.77 -2.41 10.05
N GLU A 397 -22.60 -1.33 10.80
CA GLU A 397 -22.96 0.00 10.35
C GLU A 397 -22.06 0.47 9.20
N ALA A 398 -20.73 0.28 9.32
CA ALA A 398 -19.79 0.60 8.25
C ALA A 398 -20.12 -0.18 6.96
N ILE A 399 -20.43 -1.49 7.06
CA ILE A 399 -20.89 -2.32 5.94
C ILE A 399 -22.19 -1.77 5.34
N SER A 400 -23.17 -1.40 6.17
CA SER A 400 -24.45 -0.87 5.70
C SER A 400 -24.28 0.46 4.96
N LYS A 401 -23.42 1.34 5.48
CA LYS A 401 -23.04 2.59 4.82
C LYS A 401 -22.32 2.33 3.49
N MET A 402 -21.40 1.35 3.44
CA MET A 402 -20.71 0.98 2.20
C MET A 402 -21.67 0.43 1.13
N LYS A 403 -22.62 -0.42 1.52
CA LYS A 403 -23.67 -0.89 0.59
C LYS A 403 -24.42 0.26 -0.03
N ARG A 404 -24.94 1.18 0.80
CA ARG A 404 -25.66 2.36 0.35
C ARG A 404 -24.78 3.25 -0.54
N ALA A 405 -23.54 3.50 -0.13
CA ALA A 405 -22.61 4.33 -0.88
C ALA A 405 -22.32 3.74 -2.28
N LEU A 406 -22.13 2.41 -2.37
CA LEU A 406 -21.93 1.74 -3.67
C LEU A 406 -23.20 1.79 -4.53
N GLU A 407 -24.40 1.68 -3.95
CA GLU A 407 -25.68 1.79 -4.66
C GLU A 407 -25.94 3.21 -5.20
N GLU A 408 -25.51 4.23 -4.47
CA GLU A 408 -25.65 5.65 -4.88
C GLU A 408 -24.59 6.09 -5.90
N THR A 409 -23.49 5.33 -6.01
CA THR A 409 -22.38 5.72 -6.92
C THR A 409 -22.73 5.41 -8.36
N VAL A 410 -22.80 6.47 -9.17
CA VAL A 410 -23.02 6.36 -10.63
C VAL A 410 -21.82 6.96 -11.34
N ILE A 411 -21.19 6.18 -12.23
CA ILE A 411 -20.11 6.63 -13.10
C ILE A 411 -20.43 6.11 -14.50
N GLU A 412 -20.82 7.03 -15.38
CA GLU A 412 -21.19 6.71 -16.77
C GLU A 412 -20.04 7.06 -17.74
N GLY A 413 -20.03 6.40 -18.89
CA GLY A 413 -19.02 6.57 -19.93
C GLY A 413 -17.85 5.59 -19.86
N VAL A 414 -17.67 4.90 -18.71
CA VAL A 414 -16.65 3.86 -18.52
C VAL A 414 -17.20 2.71 -17.69
N ASP A 415 -16.66 1.51 -17.90
CA ASP A 415 -16.95 0.38 -17.02
C ASP A 415 -16.15 0.51 -15.72
N THR A 416 -16.76 0.12 -14.60
CA THR A 416 -16.13 0.13 -13.27
C THR A 416 -16.32 -1.21 -12.55
N ASN A 417 -15.55 -1.38 -11.47
CA ASN A 417 -15.67 -2.56 -10.60
C ASN A 417 -16.75 -2.42 -9.50
N ILE A 418 -17.64 -1.44 -9.54
CA ILE A 418 -18.65 -1.16 -8.50
C ILE A 418 -19.54 -2.38 -8.24
N ASP A 419 -20.10 -3.01 -9.29
CA ASP A 419 -20.92 -4.20 -9.14
C ASP A 419 -20.17 -5.40 -8.51
N PHE A 420 -18.89 -5.50 -8.81
CA PHE A 420 -18.03 -6.52 -8.21
C PHE A 420 -17.81 -6.25 -6.72
N LEU A 421 -17.56 -5.01 -6.33
CA LEU A 421 -17.45 -4.59 -4.92
C LEU A 421 -18.77 -4.82 -4.18
N PHE A 422 -19.89 -4.55 -4.82
CA PHE A 422 -21.20 -4.78 -4.24
C PHE A 422 -21.46 -6.28 -3.96
N LYS A 423 -21.00 -7.17 -4.84
CA LYS A 423 -21.04 -8.62 -4.58
C LYS A 423 -20.17 -9.01 -3.39
N ILE A 424 -18.99 -8.41 -3.25
CA ILE A 424 -18.08 -8.64 -2.12
C ILE A 424 -18.76 -8.24 -0.81
N ILE A 425 -19.24 -6.98 -0.72
CA ILE A 425 -19.80 -6.44 0.53
C ILE A 425 -21.09 -7.13 0.98
N LYS A 426 -21.81 -7.79 0.07
CA LYS A 426 -23.01 -8.60 0.37
C LYS A 426 -22.70 -10.07 0.73
N ASN A 427 -21.47 -10.52 0.55
CA ASN A 427 -21.12 -11.91 0.81
C ASN A 427 -21.22 -12.25 2.31
N PRO A 428 -21.96 -13.33 2.68
CA PRO A 428 -22.15 -13.72 4.08
C PRO A 428 -20.85 -13.99 4.85
N ASN A 429 -19.80 -14.52 4.17
CA ASN A 429 -18.51 -14.78 4.80
C ASN A 429 -17.76 -13.48 5.10
N LEU A 430 -17.83 -12.47 4.21
CA LEU A 430 -17.31 -11.13 4.52
C LEU A 430 -18.05 -10.54 5.73
N ILE A 431 -19.39 -10.56 5.72
CA ILE A 431 -20.20 -9.98 6.80
C ILE A 431 -19.86 -10.62 8.15
N ARG A 432 -19.60 -11.92 8.19
CA ARG A 432 -19.18 -12.64 9.40
C ARG A 432 -17.72 -12.43 9.79
N GLY A 433 -16.90 -11.75 8.95
CA GLY A 433 -15.46 -11.61 9.15
C GLY A 433 -14.67 -12.88 8.84
N ASN A 434 -15.27 -13.85 8.17
CA ASN A 434 -14.67 -15.15 7.84
C ASN A 434 -14.11 -15.12 6.41
N PHE A 435 -12.93 -14.58 6.23
CA PHE A 435 -12.25 -14.46 4.96
C PHE A 435 -10.71 -14.50 5.14
N ASP A 436 -9.99 -14.73 4.06
CA ASP A 436 -8.54 -14.76 3.98
C ASP A 436 -8.08 -14.17 2.63
N THR A 437 -6.79 -14.19 2.34
CA THR A 437 -6.24 -13.64 1.08
C THR A 437 -6.71 -14.37 -0.19
N SER A 438 -7.34 -15.53 -0.07
CA SER A 438 -7.91 -16.30 -1.19
C SER A 438 -9.42 -16.06 -1.39
N PHE A 439 -10.03 -15.17 -0.59
CA PHE A 439 -11.48 -14.96 -0.56
C PHE A 439 -12.07 -14.64 -1.92
N ILE A 440 -11.48 -13.73 -2.68
CA ILE A 440 -12.03 -13.34 -4.00
C ILE A 440 -12.05 -14.51 -4.97
N GLU A 441 -10.97 -15.27 -5.03
CA GLU A 441 -10.85 -16.42 -5.92
C GLU A 441 -11.87 -17.51 -5.56
N LYS A 442 -12.00 -17.85 -4.26
CA LYS A 442 -12.87 -18.94 -3.77
C LYS A 442 -14.35 -18.55 -3.75
N GLU A 443 -14.68 -17.38 -3.19
CA GLU A 443 -16.05 -17.02 -2.87
C GLU A 443 -16.74 -16.20 -3.96
N ILE A 444 -16.00 -15.37 -4.68
CA ILE A 444 -16.56 -14.43 -5.67
C ILE A 444 -16.38 -14.94 -7.09
N LEU A 445 -15.16 -15.35 -7.46
CA LEU A 445 -14.86 -15.84 -8.80
C LEU A 445 -15.07 -17.35 -8.97
N LYS A 446 -15.22 -18.10 -7.85
CA LYS A 446 -15.45 -19.55 -7.81
C LYS A 446 -14.45 -20.34 -8.68
N LYS A 447 -13.17 -20.00 -8.55
CA LYS A 447 -12.06 -20.63 -9.25
C LYS A 447 -11.41 -21.72 -8.42
#